data_dee778eec019a6e7aaa7304ba869ad00
#
_entry.id   dee778eec019a6e7aaa7304ba869ad00
#
_cell.length_a   1.000
_cell.length_b   1.000
_cell.length_c   1.000
_cell.angle_alpha   90.00
_cell.angle_beta   90.00
_cell.angle_gamma   90.00
#
_symmetry.space_group_name_H-M   'P 1'
#
loop_
_entity.id
_entity.type
_entity.pdbx_description
1 polymer ?
#
loop_
_entity_poly.entity_id
_entity_poly.type
_entity_poly.pdbx_seq_one_letter_code
_entity_poly.pdbx_strand_id
1 'polypeptide(L)'
;RLLLLCQSHAGYLLLSRLLSRAYRENQYHGRAEIKEAWLHANASGTEGLIALSGARYGEIGLAILQNNLPHAETLTQKWADLFPDRFYIELQRDGHTNEAMLVQQSLVLARKFNLPVVATQSVQFLNAGDYRAHEARACIAEGYVLDDKRRPRNFTEQQYFKTQEEMATLFADLP
;
A
#
# COMPACT_ATOMS: atom_id res chain seq x y z
N ARG A 1 -2.20 -4.10 5.34
CA ARG A 1 -2.64 -4.18 3.93
C ARG A 1 -1.46 -4.60 3.07
N LEU A 2 -1.75 -5.30 1.96
CA LEU A 2 -0.79 -5.70 0.94
C LEU A 2 -1.44 -5.45 -0.41
N LEU A 3 -0.71 -4.93 -1.38
CA LEU A 3 -1.20 -4.80 -2.74
C LEU A 3 -0.71 -6.00 -3.56
N LEU A 4 -1.62 -6.70 -4.22
CA LEU A 4 -1.31 -7.84 -5.08
C LEU A 4 -1.59 -7.50 -6.54
N LEU A 5 -0.62 -7.78 -7.39
CA LEU A 5 -0.73 -7.63 -8.84
C LEU A 5 -0.64 -9.00 -9.50
N CYS A 6 -1.46 -9.22 -10.53
CA CYS A 6 -1.41 -10.46 -11.30
C CYS A 6 -0.30 -10.37 -12.36
N GLN A 7 0.71 -11.20 -12.25
CA GLN A 7 1.79 -11.33 -13.21
C GLN A 7 1.43 -12.31 -14.35
N SER A 8 0.56 -13.27 -14.06
CA SER A 8 0.15 -14.31 -15.02
C SER A 8 -1.34 -14.64 -14.91
N HIS A 9 -1.87 -15.38 -15.89
CA HIS A 9 -3.22 -15.89 -15.83
C HIS A 9 -3.45 -16.84 -14.64
N ALA A 10 -2.46 -17.64 -14.28
CA ALA A 10 -2.50 -18.49 -13.08
C ALA A 10 -2.65 -17.65 -11.80
N GLY A 11 -1.88 -16.54 -11.68
CA GLY A 11 -2.00 -15.60 -10.57
C GLY A 11 -3.38 -14.93 -10.52
N TYR A 12 -3.95 -14.57 -11.68
CA TYR A 12 -5.31 -14.03 -11.75
C TYR A 12 -6.35 -15.04 -11.23
N LEU A 13 -6.28 -16.30 -11.66
CA LEU A 13 -7.18 -17.35 -11.17
C LEU A 13 -7.01 -17.60 -9.66
N LEU A 14 -5.77 -17.59 -9.18
CA LEU A 14 -5.48 -17.71 -7.75
C LEU A 14 -6.12 -16.56 -6.97
N LEU A 15 -5.87 -15.31 -7.37
CA LEU A 15 -6.44 -14.15 -6.70
C LEU A 15 -7.96 -14.16 -6.72
N SER A 16 -8.57 -14.54 -7.85
CA SER A 16 -10.04 -14.68 -7.98
C SER A 16 -10.62 -15.71 -7.00
N ARG A 17 -9.94 -16.86 -6.82
CA ARG A 17 -10.34 -17.88 -5.83
C ARG A 17 -10.22 -17.37 -4.40
N LEU A 18 -9.11 -16.67 -4.07
CA LEU A 18 -8.89 -16.09 -2.74
C LEU A 18 -9.96 -15.03 -2.41
N LEU A 19 -10.28 -14.15 -3.37
CA LEU A 19 -11.34 -13.15 -3.20
C LEU A 19 -12.71 -13.82 -3.04
N SER A 20 -13.06 -14.80 -3.88
CA SER A 20 -14.31 -15.55 -3.75
C SER A 20 -14.43 -16.22 -2.39
N ARG A 21 -13.33 -16.79 -1.90
CA ARG A 21 -13.27 -17.39 -0.57
C ARG A 21 -13.45 -16.33 0.52
N ALA A 22 -12.82 -15.17 0.39
CA ALA A 22 -12.94 -14.06 1.34
C ALA A 22 -14.40 -13.60 1.47
N TYR A 23 -15.10 -13.44 0.34
CA TYR A 23 -16.51 -13.08 0.34
C TYR A 23 -17.43 -14.13 0.97
N ARG A 24 -17.09 -15.42 0.85
CA ARG A 24 -17.88 -16.51 1.42
C ARG A 24 -17.57 -16.82 2.89
N GLU A 25 -16.32 -16.68 3.31
CA GLU A 25 -15.84 -17.23 4.59
C GLU A 25 -15.30 -16.14 5.55
N ASN A 26 -15.01 -14.93 5.06
CA ASN A 26 -14.40 -13.88 5.89
C ASN A 26 -14.86 -12.48 5.49
N GLN A 27 -16.17 -12.30 5.43
CA GLN A 27 -16.80 -10.99 5.17
C GLN A 27 -17.47 -10.45 6.42
N TYR A 28 -17.25 -9.16 6.69
CA TYR A 28 -17.92 -8.43 7.74
C TYR A 28 -18.35 -7.05 7.23
N HIS A 29 -19.63 -6.71 7.32
CA HIS A 29 -20.20 -5.44 6.84
C HIS A 29 -19.79 -5.07 5.39
N GLY A 30 -19.81 -6.04 4.47
CA GLY A 30 -19.46 -5.82 3.07
C GLY A 30 -17.95 -5.76 2.77
N ARG A 31 -17.09 -5.87 3.80
CA ARG A 31 -15.64 -5.95 3.63
C ARG A 31 -15.21 -7.41 3.68
N ALA A 32 -14.72 -7.91 2.56
CA ALA A 32 -14.11 -9.22 2.47
C ALA A 32 -12.59 -9.09 2.60
N GLU A 33 -11.98 -9.92 3.44
CA GLU A 33 -10.53 -9.89 3.69
C GLU A 33 -9.93 -11.28 3.45
N ILE A 34 -8.83 -11.33 2.71
CA ILE A 34 -8.05 -12.55 2.51
C ILE A 34 -7.24 -12.81 3.77
N LYS A 35 -7.38 -14.01 4.35
CA LYS A 35 -6.53 -14.42 5.47
C LYS A 35 -5.15 -14.82 4.95
N GLU A 36 -4.11 -14.36 5.62
CA GLU A 36 -2.72 -14.69 5.29
C GLU A 36 -2.48 -16.20 5.19
N ALA A 37 -3.06 -16.98 6.13
CA ALA A 37 -2.96 -18.42 6.12
C ALA A 37 -3.44 -19.10 4.81
N TRP A 38 -4.30 -18.44 4.04
CA TRP A 38 -4.76 -18.97 2.76
C TRP A 38 -3.73 -18.83 1.65
N LEU A 39 -2.81 -17.87 1.78
CA LEU A 39 -1.67 -17.71 0.85
C LEU A 39 -0.66 -18.85 1.07
N HIS A 40 -0.41 -19.23 2.33
CA HIS A 40 0.48 -20.33 2.67
C HIS A 40 -0.11 -21.72 2.33
N ALA A 41 -1.42 -21.88 2.48
CA ALA A 41 -2.10 -23.16 2.27
C ALA A 41 -2.32 -23.54 0.80
N ASN A 42 -1.97 -22.66 -0.13
CA ASN A 42 -2.18 -22.90 -1.55
C ASN A 42 -1.06 -23.77 -2.13
N ALA A 43 -1.41 -24.84 -2.84
CA ALA A 43 -0.45 -25.78 -3.44
C ALA A 43 0.54 -25.13 -4.41
N SER A 44 0.11 -24.08 -5.11
CA SER A 44 0.94 -23.28 -6.02
C SER A 44 1.65 -22.12 -5.31
N GLY A 45 1.53 -22.00 -3.97
CA GLY A 45 2.04 -20.85 -3.23
C GLY A 45 1.42 -19.55 -3.72
N THR A 46 2.27 -18.56 -3.95
CA THR A 46 1.90 -17.24 -4.48
C THR A 46 2.33 -17.04 -5.93
N GLU A 47 2.57 -18.13 -6.66
CA GLU A 47 3.05 -18.07 -8.05
C GLU A 47 2.10 -17.25 -8.94
N GLY A 48 2.69 -16.44 -9.80
CA GLY A 48 1.95 -15.55 -10.70
C GLY A 48 1.38 -14.30 -10.04
N LEU A 49 1.68 -14.04 -8.76
CA LEU A 49 1.37 -12.80 -8.07
C LEU A 49 2.65 -12.04 -7.71
N ILE A 50 2.58 -10.72 -7.84
CA ILE A 50 3.56 -9.77 -7.30
C ILE A 50 2.93 -9.11 -6.09
N ALA A 51 3.69 -8.90 -5.03
CA ALA A 51 3.24 -8.20 -3.83
C ALA A 51 4.02 -6.90 -3.61
N LEU A 52 3.30 -5.83 -3.27
CA LEU A 52 3.87 -4.56 -2.82
C LEU A 52 3.56 -4.36 -1.34
N SER A 53 4.50 -3.79 -0.60
CA SER A 53 4.42 -3.68 0.87
C SER A 53 3.26 -2.84 1.41
N GLY A 54 2.58 -2.05 0.57
CA GLY A 54 1.44 -1.21 0.97
C GLY A 54 1.83 0.12 1.61
N ALA A 55 3.09 0.53 1.46
CA ALA A 55 3.64 1.78 1.98
C ALA A 55 3.16 2.08 3.43
N ARG A 56 2.65 3.31 3.70
CA ARG A 56 2.21 3.70 5.05
C ARG A 56 1.02 2.90 5.60
N TYR A 57 0.24 2.27 4.74
CA TYR A 57 -0.95 1.50 5.12
C TYR A 57 -0.69 -0.01 5.23
N GLY A 58 0.49 -0.45 4.81
CA GLY A 58 0.96 -1.83 4.97
C GLY A 58 1.47 -2.11 6.38
N GLU A 59 1.61 -3.38 6.73
CA GLU A 59 2.08 -3.80 8.06
C GLU A 59 3.50 -3.28 8.35
N ILE A 60 4.38 -3.32 7.34
CA ILE A 60 5.76 -2.83 7.45
C ILE A 60 5.78 -1.33 7.73
N GLY A 61 5.04 -0.55 6.91
CA GLY A 61 4.97 0.90 7.09
C GLY A 61 4.37 1.31 8.43
N LEU A 62 3.33 0.62 8.88
CA LEU A 62 2.74 0.84 10.20
C LEU A 62 3.75 0.55 11.34
N ALA A 63 4.53 -0.53 11.24
CA ALA A 63 5.56 -0.85 12.22
C ALA A 63 6.66 0.23 12.25
N ILE A 64 7.08 0.75 11.10
CA ILE A 64 8.04 1.87 11.00
C ILE A 64 7.45 3.12 11.66
N LEU A 65 6.21 3.50 11.34
CA LEU A 65 5.54 4.68 11.90
C LEU A 65 5.34 4.59 13.41
N GLN A 66 5.23 3.38 13.96
CA GLN A 66 5.19 3.08 15.39
C GLN A 66 6.60 3.01 16.02
N ASN A 67 7.66 3.29 15.26
CA ASN A 67 9.06 3.18 15.69
C ASN A 67 9.46 1.77 16.16
N ASN A 68 8.81 0.72 15.61
CA ASN A 68 9.08 -0.68 15.91
C ASN A 68 9.86 -1.34 14.77
N LEU A 69 11.12 -0.95 14.60
CA LEU A 69 11.98 -1.44 13.51
C LEU A 69 12.21 -2.96 13.56
N PRO A 70 12.45 -3.59 14.74
CA PRO A 70 12.61 -5.06 14.79
C PRO A 70 11.37 -5.80 14.26
N HIS A 71 10.19 -5.30 14.55
CA HIS A 71 8.95 -5.87 14.01
C HIS A 71 8.83 -5.64 12.50
N ALA A 72 9.19 -4.45 12.01
CA ALA A 72 9.23 -4.16 10.57
C ALA A 72 10.18 -5.12 9.83
N GLU A 73 11.34 -5.43 10.39
CA GLU A 73 12.28 -6.41 9.84
C GLU A 73 11.67 -7.82 9.77
N THR A 74 11.04 -8.28 10.85
CA THR A 74 10.36 -9.58 10.89
C THR A 74 9.26 -9.68 9.83
N LEU A 75 8.47 -8.63 9.67
CA LEU A 75 7.42 -8.57 8.66
C LEU A 75 8.00 -8.55 7.24
N THR A 76 9.10 -7.82 7.03
CA THR A 76 9.78 -7.76 5.72
C THR A 76 10.27 -9.14 5.31
N GLN A 77 10.96 -9.86 6.21
CA GLN A 77 11.42 -11.23 5.95
C GLN A 77 10.24 -12.16 5.64
N LYS A 78 9.19 -12.12 6.45
CA LYS A 78 7.97 -12.93 6.26
C LYS A 78 7.38 -12.77 4.85
N TRP A 79 7.23 -11.53 4.38
CA TRP A 79 6.65 -11.27 3.07
C TRP A 79 7.62 -11.60 1.92
N ALA A 80 8.93 -11.38 2.10
CA ALA A 80 9.94 -11.77 1.14
C ALA A 80 9.96 -13.30 0.94
N ASP A 81 9.87 -14.07 2.03
CA ASP A 81 9.83 -15.54 1.98
C ASP A 81 8.56 -16.06 1.29
N LEU A 82 7.43 -15.36 1.48
CA LEU A 82 6.15 -15.76 0.86
C LEU A 82 6.07 -15.41 -0.64
N PHE A 83 6.78 -14.37 -1.08
CA PHE A 83 6.81 -13.92 -2.48
C PHE A 83 8.27 -13.85 -3.00
N PRO A 84 9.00 -14.97 -3.09
CA PRO A 84 10.40 -14.97 -3.52
C PRO A 84 10.52 -14.30 -4.89
N ASP A 85 11.45 -13.34 -4.99
CA ASP A 85 11.72 -12.51 -6.20
C ASP A 85 10.54 -11.70 -6.74
N ARG A 86 9.46 -11.59 -5.98
CA ARG A 86 8.21 -10.92 -6.38
C ARG A 86 7.62 -10.04 -5.27
N PHE A 87 8.39 -9.74 -4.25
CA PHE A 87 8.04 -8.80 -3.20
C PHE A 87 8.80 -7.49 -3.39
N TYR A 88 8.09 -6.37 -3.39
CA TYR A 88 8.63 -5.02 -3.59
C TYR A 88 8.32 -4.15 -2.39
N ILE A 89 9.32 -3.39 -1.95
CA ILE A 89 9.10 -2.33 -0.98
C ILE A 89 8.54 -1.11 -1.71
N GLU A 90 7.33 -0.72 -1.35
CA GLU A 90 6.60 0.39 -1.95
C GLU A 90 6.96 1.70 -1.28
N LEU A 91 7.36 2.69 -2.08
CA LEU A 91 7.69 4.04 -1.65
C LEU A 91 6.63 5.02 -2.15
N GLN A 92 6.12 5.87 -1.27
CA GLN A 92 5.15 6.91 -1.60
C GLN A 92 5.61 8.25 -1.07
N ARG A 93 5.37 9.29 -1.89
CA ARG A 93 5.56 10.71 -1.55
C ARG A 93 4.27 11.45 -1.83
N ASP A 94 3.38 11.39 -0.89
CA ASP A 94 2.01 11.92 -0.98
C ASP A 94 1.73 13.08 -0.02
N GLY A 95 2.78 13.63 0.61
CA GLY A 95 2.69 14.81 1.48
C GLY A 95 2.20 14.52 2.90
N HIS A 96 2.07 13.28 3.30
CA HIS A 96 1.71 12.93 4.67
C HIS A 96 2.84 13.19 5.67
N THR A 97 2.46 13.45 6.92
CA THR A 97 3.40 13.55 8.04
C THR A 97 4.27 12.29 8.15
N ASN A 98 5.56 12.46 8.47
CA ASN A 98 6.56 11.39 8.60
C ASN A 98 6.91 10.65 7.29
N GLU A 99 6.53 11.17 6.13
CA GLU A 99 6.82 10.58 4.82
C GLU A 99 8.33 10.35 4.61
N ALA A 100 9.14 11.38 4.84
CA ALA A 100 10.59 11.30 4.65
C ALA A 100 11.22 10.19 5.52
N MET A 101 10.81 10.07 6.77
CA MET A 101 11.27 9.03 7.68
C MET A 101 10.82 7.65 7.19
N LEU A 102 9.57 7.52 6.74
CA LEU A 102 9.04 6.25 6.22
C LEU A 102 9.81 5.80 4.98
N VAL A 103 10.04 6.69 4.02
CA VAL A 103 10.84 6.40 2.81
C VAL A 103 12.26 5.98 3.18
N GLN A 104 12.92 6.71 4.07
CA GLN A 104 14.28 6.40 4.50
C GLN A 104 14.37 5.02 5.16
N GLN A 105 13.49 4.69 6.10
CA GLN A 105 13.50 3.39 6.78
C GLN A 105 13.13 2.25 5.83
N SER A 106 12.20 2.49 4.91
CA SER A 106 11.85 1.52 3.86
C SER A 106 13.05 1.19 2.96
N LEU A 107 13.86 2.19 2.59
CA LEU A 107 15.09 1.99 1.82
C LEU A 107 16.16 1.21 2.62
N VAL A 108 16.27 1.46 3.92
CA VAL A 108 17.17 0.68 4.80
C VAL A 108 16.75 -0.80 4.80
N LEU A 109 15.46 -1.08 4.96
CA LEU A 109 14.92 -2.45 4.91
C LEU A 109 15.14 -3.09 3.54
N ALA A 110 14.85 -2.37 2.45
CA ALA A 110 15.05 -2.87 1.08
C ALA A 110 16.50 -3.28 0.85
N ARG A 111 17.47 -2.46 1.26
CA ARG A 111 18.90 -2.79 1.17
C ARG A 111 19.29 -3.98 2.04
N LYS A 112 18.80 -4.02 3.30
CA LYS A 112 19.12 -5.09 4.24
C LYS A 112 18.67 -6.46 3.74
N PHE A 113 17.49 -6.53 3.13
CA PHE A 113 16.89 -7.77 2.63
C PHE A 113 17.08 -7.99 1.11
N ASN A 114 17.88 -7.13 0.46
CA ASN A 114 18.12 -7.17 -0.99
C ASN A 114 16.82 -7.21 -1.80
N LEU A 115 15.86 -6.37 -1.44
CA LEU A 115 14.54 -6.28 -2.08
C LEU A 115 14.47 -5.10 -3.05
N PRO A 116 13.81 -5.27 -4.20
CA PRO A 116 13.54 -4.16 -5.09
C PRO A 116 12.58 -3.15 -4.48
N VAL A 117 12.72 -1.90 -4.88
CA VAL A 117 11.80 -0.82 -4.51
C VAL A 117 10.96 -0.39 -5.70
N VAL A 118 9.76 0.13 -5.43
CA VAL A 118 8.88 0.70 -6.45
C VAL A 118 8.25 1.99 -5.93
N ALA A 119 8.30 3.04 -6.75
CA ALA A 119 7.61 4.28 -6.48
C ALA A 119 6.15 4.18 -6.94
N THR A 120 5.22 4.47 -6.05
CA THR A 120 3.79 4.52 -6.35
C THR A 120 3.16 5.80 -5.84
N GLN A 121 1.91 6.05 -6.22
CA GLN A 121 1.14 7.21 -5.78
C GLN A 121 -0.22 6.76 -5.24
N SER A 122 -0.58 7.26 -4.06
CA SER A 122 -1.88 7.03 -3.43
C SER A 122 -2.95 7.97 -4.02
N VAL A 123 -3.27 7.78 -5.30
CA VAL A 123 -4.17 8.67 -6.06
C VAL A 123 -5.58 8.67 -5.46
N GLN A 124 -6.12 9.87 -5.22
CA GLN A 124 -7.48 10.09 -4.71
C GLN A 124 -8.33 10.95 -5.66
N PHE A 125 -7.71 11.78 -6.49
CA PHE A 125 -8.36 12.67 -7.44
C PHE A 125 -7.48 12.89 -8.67
N LEU A 126 -8.08 13.41 -9.75
CA LEU A 126 -7.43 13.45 -11.07
C LEU A 126 -6.42 14.59 -11.18
N ASN A 127 -6.80 15.82 -10.86
CA ASN A 127 -5.96 16.99 -11.04
C ASN A 127 -5.61 17.62 -9.69
N ALA A 128 -4.47 18.30 -9.60
CA ALA A 128 -4.03 18.98 -8.37
C ALA A 128 -5.08 19.96 -7.82
N GLY A 129 -5.84 20.63 -8.69
CA GLY A 129 -6.93 21.55 -8.30
C GLY A 129 -8.16 20.89 -7.69
N ASP A 130 -8.30 19.56 -7.79
CA ASP A 130 -9.50 18.83 -7.35
C ASP A 130 -9.51 18.51 -5.84
N TYR A 131 -8.43 18.83 -5.12
CA TYR A 131 -8.28 18.51 -3.70
C TYR A 131 -9.45 19.00 -2.85
N ARG A 132 -9.85 20.27 -3.02
CA ARG A 132 -10.96 20.85 -2.22
C ARG A 132 -12.30 20.16 -2.50
N ALA A 133 -12.55 19.80 -3.77
CA ALA A 133 -13.76 19.06 -4.14
C ALA A 133 -13.74 17.64 -3.54
N HIS A 134 -12.57 16.99 -3.55
CA HIS A 134 -12.39 15.70 -2.89
C HIS A 134 -12.62 15.77 -1.37
N GLU A 135 -12.08 16.78 -0.68
CA GLU A 135 -12.35 17.00 0.74
C GLU A 135 -13.83 17.22 1.04
N ALA A 136 -14.54 18.00 0.21
CA ALA A 136 -15.98 18.20 0.36
C ALA A 136 -16.75 16.88 0.23
N ARG A 137 -16.38 16.04 -0.75
CA ARG A 137 -16.97 14.71 -0.92
C ARG A 137 -16.72 13.81 0.29
N ALA A 138 -15.50 13.82 0.84
CA ALA A 138 -15.17 13.05 2.04
C ALA A 138 -15.96 13.53 3.26
N CYS A 139 -16.10 14.85 3.44
CA CYS A 139 -16.92 15.43 4.51
C CYS A 139 -18.39 14.99 4.42
N ILE A 140 -18.97 14.98 3.21
CA ILE A 140 -20.36 14.51 2.99
C ILE A 140 -20.49 13.04 3.40
N ALA A 141 -19.53 12.20 3.02
CA ALA A 141 -19.56 10.77 3.33
C ALA A 141 -19.38 10.48 4.83
N GLU A 142 -18.63 11.32 5.54
CA GLU A 142 -18.32 11.15 6.96
C GLU A 142 -19.23 11.97 7.89
N GLY A 143 -20.17 12.76 7.35
CA GLY A 143 -21.10 13.59 8.12
C GLY A 143 -20.49 14.85 8.71
N TYR A 144 -19.46 15.42 8.10
CA TYR A 144 -18.81 16.67 8.49
C TYR A 144 -19.10 17.80 7.49
N VAL A 145 -18.84 19.04 7.92
CA VAL A 145 -18.71 20.20 7.04
C VAL A 145 -17.23 20.56 6.89
N LEU A 146 -16.86 21.23 5.79
CA LEU A 146 -15.45 21.56 5.49
C LEU A 146 -14.76 22.37 6.60
N ASP A 147 -15.51 23.27 7.27
CA ASP A 147 -14.97 24.14 8.31
C ASP A 147 -14.97 23.50 9.72
N ASP A 148 -15.46 22.27 9.87
CA ASP A 148 -15.43 21.57 11.15
C ASP A 148 -13.98 21.20 11.51
N LYS A 149 -13.48 21.77 12.60
CA LYS A 149 -12.12 21.52 13.10
C LYS A 149 -11.90 20.08 13.61
N ARG A 150 -12.99 19.34 13.89
CA ARG A 150 -12.95 17.96 14.40
C ARG A 150 -12.84 16.94 13.27
N ARG A 151 -13.04 17.36 12.01
CA ARG A 151 -12.99 16.44 10.88
C ARG A 151 -11.59 15.82 10.72
N PRO A 152 -11.49 14.54 10.45
CA PRO A 152 -10.21 13.91 10.11
C PRO A 152 -9.67 14.49 8.79
N ARG A 153 -8.36 14.79 8.77
CA ARG A 153 -7.66 15.24 7.57
C ARG A 153 -6.81 14.11 7.02
N ASN A 154 -7.48 13.18 6.35
CA ASN A 154 -6.88 11.93 5.89
C ASN A 154 -6.21 12.06 4.51
N PHE A 155 -6.40 13.19 3.83
CA PHE A 155 -5.95 13.41 2.47
C PHE A 155 -5.02 14.62 2.39
N THR A 156 -4.15 14.62 1.37
CA THR A 156 -3.24 15.72 1.08
C THR A 156 -3.43 16.21 -0.35
N GLU A 157 -2.98 17.43 -0.63
CA GLU A 157 -3.01 18.02 -1.97
C GLU A 157 -2.12 17.27 -2.97
N GLN A 158 -1.20 16.43 -2.47
CA GLN A 158 -0.26 15.68 -3.29
C GLN A 158 -0.83 14.38 -3.86
N GLN A 159 -2.06 14.00 -3.50
CA GLN A 159 -2.67 12.73 -3.90
C GLN A 159 -3.44 12.79 -5.23
N TYR A 160 -3.01 13.67 -6.14
CA TYR A 160 -3.52 13.69 -7.50
C TYR A 160 -2.80 12.70 -8.41
N PHE A 161 -3.40 12.43 -9.57
CA PHE A 161 -2.82 11.52 -10.57
C PHE A 161 -1.65 12.22 -11.29
N LYS A 162 -0.44 11.97 -10.82
CA LYS A 162 0.80 12.55 -11.36
C LYS A 162 1.17 11.92 -12.70
N THR A 163 1.77 12.73 -13.57
CA THR A 163 2.39 12.26 -14.81
C THR A 163 3.66 11.46 -14.52
N GLN A 164 4.13 10.71 -15.51
CA GLN A 164 5.40 9.99 -15.40
C GLN A 164 6.58 10.93 -15.10
N GLU A 165 6.61 12.12 -15.70
CA GLU A 165 7.65 13.13 -15.51
C GLU A 165 7.62 13.70 -14.08
N GLU A 166 6.42 13.98 -13.55
CA GLU A 166 6.26 14.42 -12.16
C GLU A 166 6.71 13.33 -11.18
N MET A 167 6.37 12.06 -11.44
CA MET A 167 6.83 10.94 -10.60
C MET A 167 8.35 10.78 -10.68
N ALA A 168 8.95 10.83 -11.87
CA ALA A 168 10.40 10.76 -12.02
C ALA A 168 11.12 11.89 -11.28
N THR A 169 10.59 13.11 -11.37
CA THR A 169 11.13 14.27 -10.63
C THR A 169 10.98 14.11 -9.12
N LEU A 170 9.83 13.61 -8.66
CA LEU A 170 9.53 13.43 -7.24
C LEU A 170 10.49 12.43 -6.55
N PHE A 171 10.99 11.45 -7.29
CA PHE A 171 11.90 10.41 -6.78
C PHE A 171 13.32 10.49 -7.36
N ALA A 172 13.69 11.62 -8.01
CA ALA A 172 14.99 11.81 -8.66
C ALA A 172 16.21 11.71 -7.73
N ASP A 173 16.01 11.86 -6.42
CA ASP A 173 17.03 11.74 -5.37
C ASP A 173 17.28 10.27 -4.95
N LEU A 174 16.48 9.33 -5.43
CA LEU A 174 16.64 7.90 -5.14
C LEU A 174 17.35 7.19 -6.30
N PRO A 175 18.18 6.18 -6.01
CA PRO A 175 18.91 5.43 -7.03
C PRO A 175 17.99 4.56 -7.89
#